data_09f605244c73f1e9cae4a37003d6f47b
#
_entry.id   09f605244c73f1e9cae4a37003d6f47b
#
_cell.length_a   1.000
_cell.length_b   1.000
_cell.length_c   1.000
_cell.angle_alpha   90.00
_cell.angle_beta   90.00
_cell.angle_gamma   90.00
#
_symmetry.space_group_name_H-M   'P 1'
#
loop_
_entity.id
_entity.type
_entity.pdbx_description
1 polymer ?
#
loop_
_entity_poly.entity_id
_entity_poly.type
_entity_poly.pdbx_seq_one_letter_code
_entity_poly.pdbx_strand_id
1 'polypeptide(L)'
;MRAIPDRGEAARAAARLCGKFSALLAPGVLPLALLLVAPAMTGSALAGDIPTFAVDASWPKPLPNNWILGQVGGITVDWQGHVWVIHRPRSLTDDEKGAALTPPRSKCCVSAPPVLEFDVDGNLLRAWGGPGEGYEWVGREHGIEVDEKGFVWIGGNADNDNAILKFTLDGKFVMQIGKIAPSKGSNDTTQLGKPAETAIDKDANEIYVADGYGNHRVIVFDATTGAYKRHWGAYGKPPSDDKQPPYDPKAPPPQQFANPVHCVKIANDGLVYVCDRINNRIQVFKKDGTFVKEWFFEKNTLGNGAVWDIAIWPDPNQTYLLSADGENNEVRVLRRDDGTVVGSFGHNGRNAGQFHWIHAMAVDAKGNVFTAEVDTGKRIQKFKLTSDALR
;
A
#
# COMPACT_ATOMS: atom_id res chain seq x y z
N MET A 1 17.39 -4.25 58.41
CA MET A 1 18.17 -5.16 59.33
C MET A 1 18.35 -6.50 58.64
N ARG A 2 19.66 -6.90 58.63
CA ARG A 2 20.21 -8.22 58.28
C ARG A 2 20.08 -8.65 56.81
N ALA A 3 21.12 -9.01 56.11
CA ALA A 3 22.60 -8.99 56.22
C ALA A 3 23.05 -9.84 55.05
N ILE A 4 24.06 -9.38 54.32
CA ILE A 4 24.86 -10.09 53.30
C ILE A 4 25.82 -11.06 54.06
N PRO A 5 26.24 -12.16 53.48
CA PRO A 5 27.65 -12.38 53.20
C PRO A 5 27.92 -12.94 51.80
N ASP A 6 28.86 -12.46 51.07
CA ASP A 6 30.32 -12.39 51.02
C ASP A 6 31.04 -13.69 50.58
N ARG A 7 31.74 -13.54 49.49
CA ARG A 7 33.00 -14.08 48.93
C ARG A 7 33.58 -15.45 49.33
N GLY A 8 34.25 -16.01 48.32
CA GLY A 8 35.40 -16.94 48.46
C GLY A 8 35.64 -17.76 47.19
N GLU A 9 36.50 -17.37 46.37
CA GLU A 9 37.87 -17.73 45.99
C GLU A 9 38.26 -19.22 46.06
N ALA A 10 38.84 -19.72 44.94
CA ALA A 10 40.13 -20.42 44.76
C ALA A 10 40.11 -21.25 43.47
N ALA A 11 40.83 -21.01 42.46
CA ALA A 11 42.26 -21.04 42.14
C ALA A 11 42.89 -22.45 42.03
N ARG A 12 43.35 -22.71 40.81
CA ARG A 12 44.56 -23.49 40.39
C ARG A 12 44.63 -24.97 40.61
N ALA A 13 44.93 -25.72 39.51
CA ALA A 13 46.19 -26.50 39.41
C ALA A 13 46.40 -27.06 37.98
N ALA A 14 47.64 -26.90 37.54
CA ALA A 14 48.26 -27.44 36.33
C ALA A 14 48.84 -28.83 36.55
N ALA A 15 49.06 -29.57 35.47
CA ALA A 15 50.32 -30.34 35.23
C ALA A 15 50.19 -31.19 33.96
N ARG A 16 50.92 -30.87 32.98
CA ARG A 16 52.00 -31.58 32.26
C ARG A 16 51.95 -33.09 32.24
N LEU A 17 51.96 -33.68 31.04
CA LEU A 17 52.81 -34.84 30.73
C LEU A 17 53.30 -34.76 29.27
N CYS A 18 54.60 -34.90 29.16
CA CYS A 18 55.45 -34.88 27.99
C CYS A 18 55.60 -36.29 27.46
N GLY A 19 55.54 -36.50 26.18
CA GLY A 19 55.84 -37.78 25.52
C GLY A 19 56.47 -37.52 24.16
N LYS A 20 57.78 -37.68 24.10
CA LYS A 20 58.61 -37.61 22.89
C LYS A 20 58.44 -38.90 22.07
N PHE A 21 58.26 -38.77 20.78
CA PHE A 21 58.71 -39.77 19.80
C PHE A 21 59.29 -39.06 18.57
N SER A 22 60.58 -39.35 18.36
CA SER A 22 61.35 -39.02 17.15
C SER A 22 61.17 -40.16 16.13
N ALA A 23 60.93 -39.87 14.86
CA ALA A 23 61.35 -40.74 13.74
C ALA A 23 61.31 -40.01 12.38
N LEU A 24 62.46 -39.93 11.84
CA LEU A 24 62.92 -40.07 10.44
C LEU A 24 62.25 -39.29 9.31
N LEU A 25 63.07 -38.46 8.72
CA LEU A 25 62.93 -37.78 7.42
C LEU A 25 63.01 -38.77 6.23
N ALA A 26 62.12 -38.59 5.26
CA ALA A 26 62.35 -38.96 3.88
C ALA A 26 61.85 -37.80 2.97
N PRO A 27 62.58 -37.40 1.90
CA PRO A 27 62.23 -36.26 1.06
C PRO A 27 61.21 -36.70 -0.02
N GLY A 28 60.00 -36.23 0.12
CA GLY A 28 58.93 -36.38 -0.87
C GLY A 28 58.60 -35.03 -1.48
N VAL A 29 58.71 -34.95 -2.78
CA VAL A 29 58.38 -33.82 -3.67
C VAL A 29 56.93 -33.40 -3.45
N LEU A 30 56.70 -32.17 -2.93
CA LEU A 30 55.35 -31.56 -2.92
C LEU A 30 55.03 -30.99 -4.29
N PRO A 31 53.89 -31.33 -4.89
CA PRO A 31 53.34 -30.54 -5.99
C PRO A 31 52.79 -29.24 -5.46
N LEU A 32 53.31 -28.13 -5.94
CA LEU A 32 52.81 -26.79 -5.71
C LEU A 32 51.44 -26.65 -6.38
N ALA A 33 50.36 -26.90 -5.66
CA ALA A 33 49.02 -26.59 -6.10
C ALA A 33 48.83 -25.08 -6.08
N LEU A 34 48.95 -24.44 -7.24
CA LEU A 34 48.53 -23.04 -7.44
C LEU A 34 47.02 -22.95 -7.23
N LEU A 35 46.59 -22.55 -6.05
CA LEU A 35 45.24 -22.09 -5.81
C LEU A 35 45.04 -20.76 -6.59
N LEU A 36 44.47 -20.85 -7.77
CA LEU A 36 43.84 -19.72 -8.46
C LEU A 36 42.67 -19.26 -7.60
N VAL A 37 42.88 -18.32 -6.70
CA VAL A 37 41.80 -17.54 -6.07
C VAL A 37 41.31 -16.61 -7.17
N ALA A 38 40.21 -17.03 -7.86
CA ALA A 38 39.46 -16.12 -8.70
C ALA A 38 38.93 -15.00 -7.79
N PRO A 39 39.17 -13.71 -8.12
CA PRO A 39 38.51 -12.65 -7.39
C PRO A 39 37.01 -12.85 -7.60
N ALA A 40 36.27 -13.08 -6.52
CA ALA A 40 34.82 -12.92 -6.52
C ALA A 40 34.58 -11.45 -6.90
N MET A 41 34.24 -11.21 -8.17
CA MET A 41 33.64 -9.95 -8.56
C MET A 41 32.31 -9.88 -7.82
N THR A 42 32.32 -9.29 -6.63
CA THR A 42 31.14 -8.69 -6.04
C THR A 42 30.78 -7.54 -6.97
N GLY A 43 29.97 -7.84 -7.97
CA GLY A 43 29.29 -6.81 -8.74
C GLY A 43 28.51 -6.00 -7.72
N SER A 44 29.03 -4.83 -7.36
CA SER A 44 28.16 -3.77 -6.84
C SER A 44 27.16 -3.54 -7.96
N ALA A 45 25.94 -4.08 -7.81
CA ALA A 45 24.84 -3.56 -8.56
C ALA A 45 24.90 -2.04 -8.32
N LEU A 46 25.10 -1.28 -9.39
CA LEU A 46 24.95 0.17 -9.35
C LEU A 46 23.54 0.36 -8.77
N ALA A 47 23.46 0.78 -7.52
CA ALA A 47 22.21 1.21 -6.94
C ALA A 47 21.74 2.34 -7.85
N GLY A 48 20.67 2.11 -8.60
CA GLY A 48 20.04 3.18 -9.36
C GLY A 48 19.82 4.36 -8.44
N ASP A 49 19.83 5.56 -8.97
CA ASP A 49 19.61 6.77 -8.18
C ASP A 49 18.30 6.61 -7.38
N ILE A 50 18.34 7.04 -6.11
CA ILE A 50 17.13 7.05 -5.28
C ILE A 50 16.10 7.98 -5.91
N PRO A 51 14.82 7.55 -6.07
CA PRO A 51 13.78 8.41 -6.60
C PRO A 51 13.65 9.72 -5.81
N THR A 52 13.75 10.85 -6.51
CA THR A 52 13.50 12.19 -5.97
C THR A 52 12.45 12.90 -6.80
N PHE A 53 11.70 13.83 -6.17
CA PHE A 53 10.49 14.36 -6.76
C PHE A 53 10.37 15.88 -6.60
N ALA A 54 9.72 16.50 -7.59
CA ALA A 54 9.28 17.89 -7.51
C ALA A 54 7.78 17.98 -7.81
N VAL A 55 7.02 18.74 -7.01
CA VAL A 55 5.58 18.93 -7.23
C VAL A 55 5.33 19.67 -8.53
N ASP A 56 4.34 19.18 -9.31
CA ASP A 56 3.77 19.87 -10.46
C ASP A 56 2.52 20.64 -10.04
N ALA A 57 2.69 21.89 -9.60
CA ALA A 57 1.58 22.72 -9.15
C ALA A 57 0.57 23.10 -10.26
N SER A 58 0.86 22.77 -11.54
CA SER A 58 -0.04 23.02 -12.67
C SER A 58 -0.98 21.84 -12.97
N TRP A 59 -0.83 20.73 -12.23
CA TRP A 59 -1.63 19.52 -12.36
C TRP A 59 -2.53 19.32 -11.12
N PRO A 60 -3.83 18.94 -11.31
CA PRO A 60 -4.57 18.84 -12.55
C PRO A 60 -4.98 20.23 -13.08
N LYS A 61 -5.49 20.27 -14.30
CA LYS A 61 -6.11 21.48 -14.83
C LYS A 61 -7.42 21.78 -14.10
N PRO A 62 -7.88 23.04 -14.07
CA PRO A 62 -9.15 23.40 -13.47
C PRO A 62 -10.29 22.54 -14.03
N LEU A 63 -11.14 22.02 -13.14
CA LEU A 63 -12.30 21.22 -13.52
C LEU A 63 -13.36 22.12 -14.20
N PRO A 64 -14.10 21.59 -15.21
CA PRO A 64 -15.21 22.31 -15.84
C PRO A 64 -16.39 22.45 -14.88
N ASN A 65 -17.43 23.19 -15.29
CA ASN A 65 -18.74 23.26 -14.63
C ASN A 65 -18.69 23.71 -13.16
N ASN A 66 -17.67 24.48 -12.76
CA ASN A 66 -17.41 24.85 -11.36
C ASN A 66 -17.30 23.63 -10.43
N TRP A 67 -16.84 22.48 -10.94
CA TRP A 67 -16.66 21.28 -10.15
C TRP A 67 -15.49 21.41 -9.17
N ILE A 68 -15.71 20.82 -7.98
CA ILE A 68 -14.66 20.61 -6.98
C ILE A 68 -14.68 19.18 -6.46
N LEU A 69 -13.54 18.73 -5.94
CA LEU A 69 -13.39 17.43 -5.31
C LEU A 69 -13.79 17.51 -3.83
N GLY A 70 -14.46 16.48 -3.35
CA GLY A 70 -14.50 16.14 -1.93
C GLY A 70 -13.25 15.36 -1.50
N GLN A 71 -13.34 14.65 -0.37
CA GLN A 71 -12.28 13.74 0.08
C GLN A 71 -11.97 12.72 -1.02
N VAL A 72 -10.69 12.58 -1.39
CA VAL A 72 -10.29 11.65 -2.45
C VAL A 72 -9.89 10.31 -1.83
N GLY A 73 -10.77 9.32 -2.00
CA GLY A 73 -10.62 8.00 -1.37
C GLY A 73 -9.63 7.08 -2.08
N GLY A 74 -9.43 7.25 -3.38
CA GLY A 74 -8.53 6.39 -4.16
C GLY A 74 -8.04 7.06 -5.43
N ILE A 75 -6.90 6.59 -5.92
CA ILE A 75 -6.24 7.03 -7.15
C ILE A 75 -5.49 5.85 -7.75
N THR A 76 -5.55 5.70 -9.06
CA THR A 76 -4.78 4.70 -9.81
C THR A 76 -4.33 5.27 -11.16
N VAL A 77 -3.36 4.62 -11.80
CA VAL A 77 -2.90 4.95 -13.15
C VAL A 77 -3.11 3.73 -14.04
N ASP A 78 -3.80 3.92 -15.16
CA ASP A 78 -4.03 2.84 -16.12
C ASP A 78 -2.82 2.61 -17.05
N TRP A 79 -2.91 1.59 -17.91
CA TRP A 79 -1.85 1.21 -18.86
C TRP A 79 -1.59 2.28 -19.96
N GLN A 80 -2.47 3.23 -20.12
CA GLN A 80 -2.31 4.37 -21.03
C GLN A 80 -1.61 5.57 -20.36
N GLY A 81 -1.43 5.49 -19.04
CA GLY A 81 -0.91 6.57 -18.19
C GLY A 81 -1.97 7.59 -17.80
N HIS A 82 -3.27 7.26 -17.97
CA HIS A 82 -4.35 8.11 -17.47
C HIS A 82 -4.52 7.90 -15.96
N VAL A 83 -4.85 8.98 -15.28
CA VAL A 83 -5.02 9.02 -13.83
C VAL A 83 -6.49 8.94 -13.50
N TRP A 84 -6.88 7.89 -12.81
CA TRP A 84 -8.25 7.67 -12.35
C TRP A 84 -8.38 7.99 -10.88
N VAL A 85 -9.43 8.70 -10.53
CA VAL A 85 -9.66 9.22 -9.18
C VAL A 85 -11.08 8.87 -8.76
N ILE A 86 -11.23 8.43 -7.51
CA ILE A 86 -12.54 8.35 -6.87
C ILE A 86 -12.57 9.27 -5.65
N HIS A 87 -13.57 10.16 -5.60
CA HIS A 87 -13.75 11.05 -4.47
C HIS A 87 -15.14 10.92 -3.86
N ARG A 88 -15.32 11.53 -2.71
CA ARG A 88 -16.54 11.51 -1.90
C ARG A 88 -17.33 12.81 -2.08
N PRO A 89 -18.27 12.91 -3.04
CA PRO A 89 -19.09 14.10 -3.25
C PRO A 89 -19.82 14.57 -1.99
N ARG A 90 -20.28 13.62 -1.18
CA ARG A 90 -21.03 13.86 0.07
C ARG A 90 -20.16 14.41 1.21
N SER A 91 -18.85 14.45 1.05
CA SER A 91 -17.93 15.04 2.04
C SER A 91 -17.78 16.57 1.92
N LEU A 92 -18.35 17.16 0.86
CA LEU A 92 -18.38 18.61 0.70
C LEU A 92 -19.44 19.23 1.62
N THR A 93 -19.04 20.28 2.33
CA THR A 93 -19.94 21.09 3.14
C THR A 93 -20.82 22.00 2.27
N ASP A 94 -21.87 22.58 2.83
CA ASP A 94 -22.73 23.52 2.12
C ASP A 94 -21.99 24.79 1.68
N ASP A 95 -20.98 25.21 2.45
CA ASP A 95 -20.15 26.37 2.07
C ASP A 95 -19.22 26.04 0.89
N GLU A 96 -18.74 24.80 0.78
CA GLU A 96 -17.90 24.36 -0.35
C GLU A 96 -18.71 24.18 -1.63
N LYS A 97 -19.95 23.73 -1.54
CA LYS A 97 -20.86 23.49 -2.71
C LYS A 97 -21.96 24.53 -2.84
N GLY A 98 -21.68 25.76 -2.49
CA GLY A 98 -22.69 26.83 -2.40
C GLY A 98 -23.50 27.09 -3.66
N ALA A 99 -22.94 26.83 -4.86
CA ALA A 99 -23.67 26.97 -6.12
C ALA A 99 -24.71 25.85 -6.35
N ALA A 100 -24.58 24.70 -5.70
CA ALA A 100 -25.49 23.56 -5.82
C ALA A 100 -26.72 23.66 -4.89
N LEU A 101 -26.77 24.62 -4.00
CA LEU A 101 -27.86 24.79 -3.03
C LEU A 101 -29.09 25.46 -3.66
N THR A 102 -30.24 25.29 -3.02
CA THR A 102 -31.49 25.93 -3.44
C THR A 102 -32.07 26.75 -2.28
N PRO A 103 -32.05 28.10 -2.35
CA PRO A 103 -31.38 28.90 -3.39
C PRO A 103 -29.85 28.83 -3.30
N PRO A 104 -29.14 29.12 -4.42
CA PRO A 104 -27.68 29.16 -4.39
C PRO A 104 -27.14 30.22 -3.42
N ARG A 105 -26.11 29.86 -2.65
CA ARG A 105 -25.42 30.78 -1.72
C ARG A 105 -24.24 31.53 -2.39
N SER A 106 -23.70 30.96 -3.47
CA SER A 106 -22.51 31.49 -4.16
C SER A 106 -22.52 31.13 -5.64
N LYS A 107 -21.58 31.74 -6.39
CA LYS A 107 -21.37 31.42 -7.82
C LYS A 107 -20.56 30.13 -8.02
N CYS A 108 -19.81 29.70 -7.04
CA CYS A 108 -19.04 28.46 -6.97
C CYS A 108 -19.45 27.70 -5.69
N CYS A 109 -19.34 26.42 -5.59
CA CYS A 109 -18.96 25.41 -6.56
C CYS A 109 -19.99 24.30 -6.55
N VAL A 110 -19.80 23.30 -7.41
CA VAL A 110 -20.65 22.11 -7.50
C VAL A 110 -19.74 20.89 -7.31
N SER A 111 -20.25 19.86 -6.64
CA SER A 111 -19.51 18.62 -6.53
C SER A 111 -19.31 17.97 -7.90
N ALA A 112 -18.08 17.52 -8.19
CA ALA A 112 -17.83 16.67 -9.35
C ALA A 112 -18.55 15.31 -9.21
N PRO A 113 -18.80 14.57 -10.33
CA PRO A 113 -19.13 13.15 -10.26
C PRO A 113 -18.07 12.34 -9.52
N PRO A 114 -18.44 11.22 -8.85
CA PRO A 114 -17.52 10.47 -7.98
C PRO A 114 -16.23 9.98 -8.64
N VAL A 115 -16.29 9.56 -9.91
CA VAL A 115 -15.17 9.01 -10.68
C VAL A 115 -14.75 10.01 -11.73
N LEU A 116 -13.44 10.31 -11.78
CA LEU A 116 -12.85 11.19 -12.78
C LEU A 116 -11.62 10.51 -13.40
N GLU A 117 -11.43 10.70 -14.70
CA GLU A 117 -10.26 10.29 -15.46
C GLU A 117 -9.57 11.52 -16.03
N PHE A 118 -8.27 11.58 -15.84
CA PHE A 118 -7.41 12.64 -16.36
C PHE A 118 -6.34 12.06 -17.29
N ASP A 119 -5.97 12.82 -18.31
CA ASP A 119 -4.73 12.52 -19.03
C ASP A 119 -3.49 12.90 -18.20
N VAL A 120 -2.31 12.55 -18.70
CA VAL A 120 -1.02 12.83 -18.03
C VAL A 120 -0.76 14.33 -17.82
N ASP A 121 -1.37 15.18 -18.64
CA ASP A 121 -1.25 16.64 -18.59
C ASP A 121 -2.29 17.29 -17.66
N GLY A 122 -3.21 16.49 -17.10
CA GLY A 122 -4.21 16.89 -16.14
C GLY A 122 -5.53 17.38 -16.75
N ASN A 123 -5.76 17.17 -18.04
CA ASN A 123 -7.06 17.45 -18.65
C ASN A 123 -8.05 16.35 -18.26
N LEU A 124 -9.27 16.77 -17.89
CA LEU A 124 -10.35 15.83 -17.59
C LEU A 124 -10.84 15.16 -18.88
N LEU A 125 -10.80 13.83 -18.92
CA LEU A 125 -11.26 13.01 -20.04
C LEU A 125 -12.68 12.48 -19.84
N ARG A 126 -12.96 11.96 -18.63
CA ARG A 126 -14.27 11.38 -18.24
C ARG A 126 -14.64 11.75 -16.82
N ALA A 127 -15.95 11.81 -16.58
CA ALA A 127 -16.51 11.97 -15.24
C ALA A 127 -17.87 11.25 -15.17
N TRP A 128 -18.02 10.33 -14.20
CA TRP A 128 -19.24 9.52 -14.05
C TRP A 128 -19.37 8.96 -12.63
N GLY A 129 -20.41 8.20 -12.37
CA GLY A 129 -20.65 7.48 -11.11
C GLY A 129 -21.81 8.03 -10.32
N GLY A 130 -22.14 7.34 -9.23
CA GLY A 130 -23.33 7.56 -8.44
C GLY A 130 -24.37 6.45 -8.63
N PRO A 131 -25.55 6.56 -7.98
CA PRO A 131 -26.63 5.59 -8.12
C PRO A 131 -27.05 5.36 -9.58
N GLY A 132 -27.36 4.12 -9.95
CA GLY A 132 -27.79 3.74 -11.30
C GLY A 132 -28.61 2.45 -11.30
N GLU A 133 -28.95 1.96 -12.49
CA GLU A 133 -29.72 0.73 -12.64
C GLU A 133 -28.87 -0.53 -12.44
N GLY A 134 -29.42 -1.52 -11.74
CA GLY A 134 -28.84 -2.84 -11.59
C GLY A 134 -27.78 -2.98 -10.50
N TYR A 135 -27.47 -1.90 -9.80
CA TYR A 135 -26.51 -1.92 -8.67
C TYR A 135 -26.87 -0.86 -7.62
N GLU A 136 -26.33 -1.05 -6.42
CA GLU A 136 -26.34 -0.03 -5.37
C GLU A 136 -24.98 0.63 -5.30
N TRP A 137 -24.94 1.98 -5.43
CA TRP A 137 -23.68 2.73 -5.28
C TRP A 137 -23.22 2.71 -3.84
N VAL A 138 -21.89 2.64 -3.64
CA VAL A 138 -21.29 2.65 -2.31
C VAL A 138 -21.65 3.91 -1.52
N GLY A 139 -21.84 3.76 -0.22
CA GLY A 139 -22.20 4.84 0.70
C GLY A 139 -21.04 5.81 0.96
N ARG A 140 -19.79 5.34 0.93
CA ARG A 140 -18.58 6.14 1.10
C ARG A 140 -17.47 5.61 0.21
N GLU A 141 -17.24 6.28 -0.88
CA GLU A 141 -16.26 5.93 -1.90
C GLU A 141 -14.86 5.76 -1.28
N HIS A 142 -14.12 4.67 -1.68
CA HIS A 142 -12.80 4.38 -1.14
C HIS A 142 -11.79 3.97 -2.22
N GLY A 143 -11.63 2.68 -2.52
CA GLY A 143 -10.67 2.20 -3.51
C GLY A 143 -11.17 2.34 -4.94
N ILE A 144 -10.24 2.57 -5.86
CA ILE A 144 -10.44 2.50 -7.31
C ILE A 144 -9.24 1.80 -7.93
N GLU A 145 -9.50 0.87 -8.86
CA GLU A 145 -8.48 0.20 -9.67
C GLU A 145 -8.98 0.08 -11.10
N VAL A 146 -8.07 0.19 -12.08
CA VAL A 146 -8.39 0.04 -13.50
C VAL A 146 -7.53 -1.06 -14.10
N ASP A 147 -8.18 -2.13 -14.57
CA ASP A 147 -7.49 -3.29 -15.13
C ASP A 147 -7.15 -3.10 -16.63
N GLU A 148 -6.15 -3.82 -17.12
CA GLU A 148 -5.70 -3.76 -18.52
C GLU A 148 -6.77 -4.22 -19.54
N LYS A 149 -7.88 -4.82 -19.08
CA LYS A 149 -9.01 -5.20 -19.92
C LYS A 149 -10.03 -4.06 -20.09
N GLY A 150 -9.78 -2.91 -19.45
CA GLY A 150 -10.63 -1.72 -19.54
C GLY A 150 -11.82 -1.77 -18.59
N PHE A 151 -11.66 -2.33 -17.39
CA PHE A 151 -12.69 -2.28 -16.36
C PHE A 151 -12.21 -1.48 -15.15
N VAL A 152 -13.14 -0.75 -14.56
CA VAL A 152 -12.94 0.04 -13.33
C VAL A 152 -13.57 -0.72 -12.17
N TRP A 153 -12.79 -0.95 -11.12
CA TRP A 153 -13.20 -1.62 -9.91
C TRP A 153 -13.29 -0.62 -8.77
N ILE A 154 -14.40 -0.62 -8.03
CA ILE A 154 -14.69 0.39 -7.01
C ILE A 154 -15.12 -0.31 -5.72
N GLY A 155 -14.51 0.11 -4.60
CA GLY A 155 -14.90 -0.25 -3.25
C GLY A 155 -15.39 0.93 -2.44
N GLY A 156 -16.03 0.63 -1.31
CA GLY A 156 -16.50 1.64 -0.36
C GLY A 156 -16.35 1.17 1.09
N ASN A 157 -16.42 2.13 2.03
CA ASN A 157 -16.24 1.84 3.46
C ASN A 157 -17.28 2.46 4.39
N ALA A 158 -18.49 2.78 3.89
CA ALA A 158 -19.65 3.00 4.78
C ALA A 158 -20.10 1.67 5.42
N ASP A 159 -20.99 1.74 6.39
CA ASP A 159 -21.34 0.58 7.23
C ASP A 159 -21.85 -0.65 6.46
N ASN A 160 -22.49 -0.45 5.32
CA ASN A 160 -23.01 -1.52 4.49
C ASN A 160 -22.24 -1.69 3.16
N ASP A 161 -21.14 -0.97 2.95
CA ASP A 161 -20.34 -1.07 1.72
C ASP A 161 -19.50 -2.36 1.74
N ASN A 162 -20.16 -3.51 1.63
CA ASN A 162 -19.53 -4.83 1.72
C ASN A 162 -19.46 -5.51 0.36
N ALA A 163 -19.19 -4.70 -0.68
CA ALA A 163 -19.10 -5.13 -2.07
C ALA A 163 -17.99 -4.38 -2.84
N ILE A 164 -17.54 -5.02 -3.91
CA ILE A 164 -16.78 -4.38 -5.00
C ILE A 164 -17.68 -4.31 -6.23
N LEU A 165 -17.73 -3.15 -6.86
CA LEU A 165 -18.45 -2.89 -8.09
C LEU A 165 -17.48 -2.85 -9.27
N LYS A 166 -17.85 -3.45 -10.39
CA LYS A 166 -17.10 -3.44 -11.65
C LYS A 166 -17.87 -2.70 -12.73
N PHE A 167 -17.18 -1.78 -13.40
CA PHE A 167 -17.73 -0.98 -14.50
C PHE A 167 -16.83 -1.03 -15.73
N THR A 168 -17.34 -0.66 -16.89
CA THR A 168 -16.52 -0.30 -18.04
C THR A 168 -15.90 1.09 -17.83
N LEU A 169 -14.95 1.50 -18.69
CA LEU A 169 -14.32 2.84 -18.60
C LEU A 169 -15.32 3.98 -18.73
N ASP A 170 -16.43 3.77 -19.42
CA ASP A 170 -17.52 4.75 -19.61
C ASP A 170 -18.63 4.64 -18.55
N GLY A 171 -18.39 3.89 -17.46
CA GLY A 171 -19.26 3.83 -16.29
C GLY A 171 -20.49 2.91 -16.43
N LYS A 172 -20.52 1.99 -17.40
CA LYS A 172 -21.58 0.97 -17.48
C LYS A 172 -21.31 -0.14 -16.48
N PHE A 173 -22.32 -0.45 -15.67
CA PHE A 173 -22.24 -1.55 -14.70
C PHE A 173 -22.01 -2.89 -15.38
N VAL A 174 -21.11 -3.71 -14.82
CA VAL A 174 -20.76 -5.04 -15.32
C VAL A 174 -21.12 -6.12 -14.31
N MET A 175 -20.65 -5.99 -13.09
CA MET A 175 -20.90 -6.99 -12.04
C MET A 175 -20.60 -6.43 -10.64
N GLN A 176 -21.05 -7.16 -9.63
CA GLN A 176 -20.80 -6.90 -8.23
C GLN A 176 -20.30 -8.17 -7.54
N ILE A 177 -19.26 -8.03 -6.69
CA ILE A 177 -18.80 -9.07 -5.78
C ILE A 177 -19.21 -8.64 -4.36
N GLY A 178 -19.89 -9.50 -3.61
CA GLY A 178 -20.46 -9.14 -2.31
C GLY A 178 -21.80 -8.42 -2.42
N LYS A 179 -22.20 -7.71 -1.37
CA LYS A 179 -23.51 -7.01 -1.27
C LYS A 179 -23.37 -5.72 -0.48
N ILE A 180 -24.20 -4.74 -0.79
CA ILE A 180 -24.42 -3.56 0.04
C ILE A 180 -25.38 -3.97 1.18
N ALA A 181 -24.85 -4.61 2.19
CA ALA A 181 -25.58 -5.20 3.32
C ALA A 181 -24.62 -5.46 4.49
N PRO A 182 -25.08 -5.66 5.74
CA PRO A 182 -24.20 -5.95 6.87
C PRO A 182 -23.22 -7.11 6.60
N SER A 183 -21.95 -6.95 7.03
CA SER A 183 -20.93 -7.99 6.91
C SER A 183 -21.27 -9.22 7.77
N LYS A 184 -20.83 -10.38 7.34
CA LYS A 184 -20.91 -11.65 8.08
C LYS A 184 -19.59 -12.08 8.72
N GLY A 185 -18.58 -11.21 8.69
CA GLY A 185 -17.28 -11.43 9.30
C GLY A 185 -16.19 -11.92 8.33
N SER A 186 -14.98 -12.02 8.86
CA SER A 186 -13.75 -12.23 8.09
C SER A 186 -13.62 -13.61 7.45
N ASN A 187 -14.43 -14.59 7.85
CA ASN A 187 -14.42 -15.93 7.26
C ASN A 187 -15.57 -16.18 6.27
N ASP A 188 -16.45 -15.20 6.04
CA ASP A 188 -17.49 -15.32 5.00
C ASP A 188 -16.87 -15.19 3.60
N THR A 189 -17.18 -16.11 2.69
CA THR A 189 -16.61 -16.17 1.34
C THR A 189 -17.51 -15.53 0.27
N THR A 190 -18.68 -15.04 0.67
CA THR A 190 -19.71 -14.47 -0.22
C THR A 190 -19.89 -12.97 -0.07
N GLN A 191 -19.36 -12.38 1.01
CA GLN A 191 -19.53 -10.98 1.36
C GLN A 191 -18.25 -10.39 1.90
N LEU A 192 -18.04 -9.12 1.66
CA LEU A 192 -16.89 -8.34 2.14
C LEU A 192 -17.23 -7.64 3.46
N GLY A 193 -16.24 -6.94 4.01
CA GLY A 193 -16.38 -6.11 5.21
C GLY A 193 -15.73 -4.75 5.00
N LYS A 194 -16.38 -3.86 4.25
CA LYS A 194 -15.88 -2.50 3.96
C LYS A 194 -14.49 -2.56 3.31
N PRO A 195 -14.40 -3.05 2.06
CA PRO A 195 -13.13 -3.20 1.36
C PRO A 195 -12.44 -1.85 1.16
N ALA A 196 -11.12 -1.84 1.37
CA ALA A 196 -10.32 -0.63 1.24
C ALA A 196 -9.77 -0.46 -0.17
N GLU A 197 -9.00 -1.41 -0.65
CA GLU A 197 -8.31 -1.34 -1.94
C GLU A 197 -8.34 -2.70 -2.66
N THR A 198 -8.10 -2.65 -3.97
CA THR A 198 -8.02 -3.85 -4.81
C THR A 198 -6.76 -3.82 -5.67
N ALA A 199 -6.25 -5.01 -6.02
CA ALA A 199 -5.19 -5.19 -7.01
C ALA A 199 -5.56 -6.32 -7.97
N ILE A 200 -5.20 -6.18 -9.25
CA ILE A 200 -5.50 -7.15 -10.29
C ILE A 200 -4.24 -7.94 -10.65
N ASP A 201 -4.33 -9.26 -10.54
CA ASP A 201 -3.39 -10.19 -11.17
C ASP A 201 -3.93 -10.54 -12.56
N LYS A 202 -3.41 -9.86 -13.58
CA LYS A 202 -3.86 -10.03 -14.96
C LYS A 202 -3.59 -11.44 -15.51
N ASP A 203 -2.47 -12.05 -15.11
CA ASP A 203 -2.02 -13.35 -15.61
C ASP A 203 -2.85 -14.49 -15.03
N ALA A 204 -3.22 -14.39 -13.75
CA ALA A 204 -4.08 -15.34 -13.07
C ALA A 204 -5.58 -15.01 -13.21
N ASN A 205 -5.94 -13.85 -13.77
CA ASN A 205 -7.29 -13.31 -13.83
C ASN A 205 -7.95 -13.25 -12.44
N GLU A 206 -7.23 -12.70 -11.47
CA GLU A 206 -7.64 -12.61 -10.07
C GLU A 206 -7.72 -11.17 -9.59
N ILE A 207 -8.71 -10.90 -8.75
CA ILE A 207 -8.79 -9.66 -7.99
C ILE A 207 -8.51 -9.94 -6.51
N TYR A 208 -7.51 -9.26 -5.96
CA TYR A 208 -7.14 -9.27 -4.55
C TYR A 208 -7.78 -8.06 -3.90
N VAL A 209 -8.39 -8.26 -2.75
CA VAL A 209 -9.10 -7.21 -2.02
C VAL A 209 -8.51 -7.10 -0.63
N ALA A 210 -8.02 -5.92 -0.26
CA ALA A 210 -7.74 -5.54 1.12
C ALA A 210 -9.08 -5.31 1.83
N ASP A 211 -9.63 -6.37 2.42
CA ASP A 211 -10.96 -6.38 3.02
C ASP A 211 -10.85 -6.07 4.51
N GLY A 212 -10.65 -4.77 4.84
CA GLY A 212 -10.04 -4.41 6.10
C GLY A 212 -10.75 -3.42 7.02
N TYR A 213 -11.71 -2.61 6.60
CA TYR A 213 -12.40 -1.69 7.52
C TYR A 213 -13.44 -2.38 8.40
N GLY A 214 -13.95 -3.51 7.98
CA GLY A 214 -14.90 -4.34 8.74
C GLY A 214 -14.39 -5.75 8.99
N ASN A 215 -13.50 -6.25 8.14
CA ASN A 215 -12.86 -7.56 8.23
C ASN A 215 -11.34 -7.41 8.46
N HIS A 216 -10.62 -8.55 8.62
CA HIS A 216 -9.19 -8.60 8.94
C HIS A 216 -8.42 -9.48 7.95
N ARG A 217 -8.61 -9.27 6.62
CA ARG A 217 -8.10 -10.20 5.62
C ARG A 217 -7.72 -9.56 4.30
N VAL A 218 -6.93 -10.30 3.53
CA VAL A 218 -6.92 -10.23 2.06
C VAL A 218 -7.81 -11.35 1.54
N ILE A 219 -8.69 -11.06 0.59
CA ILE A 219 -9.56 -12.05 -0.05
C ILE A 219 -9.42 -11.96 -1.56
N VAL A 220 -9.48 -13.11 -2.24
CA VAL A 220 -9.20 -13.21 -3.68
C VAL A 220 -10.40 -13.85 -4.39
N PHE A 221 -10.78 -13.23 -5.50
CA PHE A 221 -11.85 -13.72 -6.38
C PHE A 221 -11.35 -13.84 -7.82
N ASP A 222 -12.05 -14.59 -8.62
CA ASP A 222 -11.89 -14.57 -10.07
C ASP A 222 -12.43 -13.25 -10.64
N ALA A 223 -11.60 -12.53 -11.41
CA ALA A 223 -11.93 -11.19 -11.90
C ALA A 223 -12.97 -11.17 -13.03
N THR A 224 -13.31 -12.34 -13.61
CA THR A 224 -14.35 -12.46 -14.65
C THR A 224 -15.68 -12.88 -14.07
N THR A 225 -15.68 -13.85 -13.14
CA THR A 225 -16.91 -14.48 -12.62
C THR A 225 -17.31 -14.01 -11.23
N GLY A 226 -16.38 -13.37 -10.47
CA GLY A 226 -16.57 -13.03 -9.06
C GLY A 226 -16.54 -14.25 -8.12
N ALA A 227 -16.15 -15.43 -8.60
CA ALA A 227 -16.07 -16.63 -7.78
C ALA A 227 -14.95 -16.52 -6.75
N TYR A 228 -15.26 -16.86 -5.51
CA TYR A 228 -14.27 -16.93 -4.42
C TYR A 228 -13.16 -17.93 -4.74
N LYS A 229 -11.92 -17.58 -4.41
CA LYS A 229 -10.75 -18.44 -4.55
C LYS A 229 -10.07 -18.78 -3.22
N ARG A 230 -9.69 -17.78 -2.44
CA ARG A 230 -8.99 -17.93 -1.16
C ARG A 230 -9.00 -16.63 -0.35
N HIS A 231 -8.64 -16.71 0.93
CA HIS A 231 -8.37 -15.56 1.78
C HIS A 231 -7.39 -15.94 2.89
N TRP A 232 -6.79 -14.92 3.50
CA TRP A 232 -5.90 -15.08 4.64
C TRP A 232 -5.85 -13.81 5.49
N GLY A 233 -5.52 -13.99 6.78
CA GLY A 233 -5.21 -12.91 7.72
C GLY A 233 -3.71 -12.67 7.86
N ALA A 234 -3.30 -11.97 8.90
CA ALA A 234 -1.90 -11.74 9.18
C ALA A 234 -1.10 -13.05 9.32
N TYR A 235 0.15 -13.03 8.84
CA TYR A 235 1.06 -14.19 8.83
C TYR A 235 0.54 -15.40 8.03
N GLY A 236 -0.41 -15.19 7.11
CA GLY A 236 -1.03 -16.28 6.34
C GLY A 236 -1.97 -17.19 7.17
N LYS A 237 -2.30 -16.77 8.38
CA LYS A 237 -3.22 -17.50 9.28
C LYS A 237 -4.68 -17.21 8.88
N PRO A 238 -5.65 -18.06 9.28
CA PRO A 238 -7.05 -17.69 9.21
C PRO A 238 -7.31 -16.37 9.95
N PRO A 239 -8.11 -15.44 9.37
CA PRO A 239 -8.46 -14.21 10.06
C PRO A 239 -9.36 -14.49 11.27
N SER A 240 -9.24 -13.65 12.31
CA SER A 240 -10.13 -13.67 13.49
C SER A 240 -10.84 -12.32 13.63
N ASP A 241 -12.11 -12.38 13.99
CA ASP A 241 -12.93 -11.20 14.34
C ASP A 241 -12.90 -10.91 15.85
N ASP A 242 -12.06 -11.59 16.60
CA ASP A 242 -11.86 -11.32 18.02
C ASP A 242 -11.35 -9.90 18.22
N LYS A 243 -11.90 -9.22 19.23
CA LYS A 243 -11.49 -7.87 19.56
C LYS A 243 -9.99 -7.80 19.88
N GLN A 244 -9.26 -7.06 19.08
CA GLN A 244 -7.84 -6.82 19.31
C GLN A 244 -7.65 -5.71 20.35
N PRO A 245 -6.59 -5.79 21.20
CA PRO A 245 -6.21 -4.67 22.05
C PRO A 245 -5.80 -3.47 21.20
N PRO A 246 -5.87 -2.24 21.72
CA PRO A 246 -5.28 -1.08 21.07
C PRO A 246 -3.80 -1.33 20.75
N TYR A 247 -3.32 -0.73 19.64
CA TYR A 247 -1.90 -0.81 19.28
C TYR A 247 -1.00 -0.25 20.39
N ASP A 248 -0.01 -1.02 20.77
CA ASP A 248 1.04 -0.62 21.73
C ASP A 248 2.42 -0.83 21.07
N PRO A 249 3.21 0.24 20.81
CA PRO A 249 4.53 0.14 20.20
C PRO A 249 5.55 -0.66 21.01
N LYS A 250 5.29 -0.91 22.29
CA LYS A 250 6.14 -1.67 23.21
C LYS A 250 5.76 -3.14 23.31
N ALA A 251 4.56 -3.50 22.84
CA ALA A 251 4.10 -4.88 22.82
C ALA A 251 4.77 -5.70 21.71
N PRO A 252 4.78 -7.04 21.80
CA PRO A 252 5.13 -7.90 20.68
C PRO A 252 4.26 -7.61 19.44
N PRO A 253 4.75 -7.90 18.21
CA PRO A 253 3.99 -7.69 17.00
C PRO A 253 2.59 -8.33 17.05
N PRO A 254 1.52 -7.59 16.71
CA PRO A 254 0.16 -8.12 16.69
C PRO A 254 0.04 -9.32 15.75
N GLN A 255 -0.65 -10.37 16.20
CA GLN A 255 -0.77 -11.63 15.47
C GLN A 255 -1.94 -11.64 14.46
N GLN A 256 -2.76 -10.61 14.46
CA GLN A 256 -3.83 -10.37 13.50
C GLN A 256 -3.63 -9.03 12.80
N PHE A 257 -4.25 -8.86 11.64
CA PHE A 257 -4.38 -7.54 11.04
C PHE A 257 -5.26 -6.65 11.90
N ALA A 258 -4.90 -5.37 12.00
CA ALA A 258 -5.79 -4.36 12.56
C ALA A 258 -6.82 -3.90 11.51
N ASN A 259 -7.83 -3.12 11.94
CA ASN A 259 -8.70 -2.40 11.04
C ASN A 259 -8.15 -0.97 10.80
N PRO A 260 -7.86 -0.64 9.53
CA PRO A 260 -8.08 -1.46 8.34
C PRO A 260 -6.83 -2.23 7.87
N VAL A 261 -7.06 -3.37 7.20
CA VAL A 261 -6.15 -3.85 6.15
C VAL A 261 -6.37 -2.91 4.97
N HIS A 262 -5.42 -1.99 4.72
CA HIS A 262 -5.73 -0.78 3.95
C HIS A 262 -5.32 -0.83 2.49
N CYS A 263 -4.20 -1.45 2.17
CA CYS A 263 -3.75 -1.62 0.79
C CYS A 263 -3.37 -3.05 0.46
N VAL A 264 -3.41 -3.39 -0.82
CA VAL A 264 -2.84 -4.61 -1.40
C VAL A 264 -2.23 -4.30 -2.76
N LYS A 265 -0.98 -4.69 -2.99
CA LYS A 265 -0.28 -4.54 -4.28
C LYS A 265 0.42 -5.85 -4.66
N ILE A 266 0.54 -6.11 -5.95
CA ILE A 266 1.15 -7.32 -6.50
C ILE A 266 2.35 -6.91 -7.33
N ALA A 267 3.54 -7.43 -6.98
CA ALA A 267 4.77 -7.18 -7.74
C ALA A 267 4.93 -8.20 -8.89
N ASN A 268 5.78 -7.85 -9.86
CA ASN A 268 6.04 -8.69 -11.03
C ASN A 268 6.62 -10.08 -10.69
N ASP A 269 7.32 -10.20 -9.55
CA ASP A 269 7.83 -11.46 -9.02
C ASP A 269 6.77 -12.31 -8.28
N GLY A 270 5.53 -11.83 -8.25
CA GLY A 270 4.40 -12.51 -7.63
C GLY A 270 4.30 -12.32 -6.12
N LEU A 271 5.08 -11.44 -5.52
CA LEU A 271 4.92 -11.07 -4.12
C LEU A 271 3.75 -10.11 -3.94
N VAL A 272 2.97 -10.35 -2.88
CA VAL A 272 1.79 -9.55 -2.50
C VAL A 272 2.13 -8.75 -1.26
N TYR A 273 2.04 -7.44 -1.35
CA TYR A 273 2.33 -6.49 -0.28
C TYR A 273 1.02 -5.99 0.32
N VAL A 274 0.90 -6.01 1.64
CA VAL A 274 -0.33 -5.69 2.37
C VAL A 274 -0.04 -4.64 3.44
N CYS A 275 -0.78 -3.53 3.40
CA CYS A 275 -0.71 -2.48 4.43
C CYS A 275 -1.58 -2.84 5.63
N ASP A 276 -0.96 -3.13 6.75
CA ASP A 276 -1.61 -3.26 8.05
C ASP A 276 -1.45 -1.92 8.79
N ARG A 277 -2.34 -0.98 8.45
CA ARG A 277 -2.18 0.46 8.66
C ARG A 277 -1.91 0.83 10.10
N ILE A 278 -2.79 0.46 11.02
CA ILE A 278 -2.69 0.82 12.45
C ILE A 278 -1.56 0.07 13.15
N ASN A 279 -1.21 -1.12 12.68
CA ASN A 279 -0.06 -1.86 13.19
C ASN A 279 1.28 -1.35 12.64
N ASN A 280 1.28 -0.27 11.86
CA ASN A 280 2.48 0.39 11.32
C ASN A 280 3.40 -0.55 10.54
N ARG A 281 2.82 -1.51 9.77
CA ARG A 281 3.62 -2.52 9.07
C ARG A 281 3.13 -2.80 7.66
N ILE A 282 4.05 -3.28 6.84
CA ILE A 282 3.78 -3.96 5.58
C ILE A 282 4.08 -5.44 5.81
N GLN A 283 3.14 -6.32 5.50
CA GLN A 283 3.39 -7.76 5.41
C GLN A 283 3.45 -8.19 3.94
N VAL A 284 4.38 -9.09 3.65
CA VAL A 284 4.63 -9.62 2.31
C VAL A 284 4.26 -11.08 2.26
N PHE A 285 3.51 -11.47 1.22
CA PHE A 285 3.01 -12.83 1.03
C PHE A 285 3.33 -13.33 -0.38
N LYS A 286 3.24 -14.64 -0.58
CA LYS A 286 3.05 -15.23 -1.90
C LYS A 286 1.58 -15.10 -2.31
N LYS A 287 1.28 -15.33 -3.59
CA LYS A 287 -0.09 -15.30 -4.14
C LYS A 287 -1.05 -16.30 -3.49
N ASP A 288 -0.54 -17.36 -2.87
CA ASP A 288 -1.33 -18.36 -2.14
C ASP A 288 -1.64 -17.97 -0.68
N GLY A 289 -1.15 -16.82 -0.21
CA GLY A 289 -1.28 -16.36 1.17
C GLY A 289 -0.15 -16.80 2.11
N THR A 290 0.85 -17.53 1.62
CA THR A 290 2.02 -17.90 2.44
C THR A 290 2.79 -16.64 2.84
N PHE A 291 2.97 -16.41 4.14
CA PHE A 291 3.74 -15.29 4.68
C PHE A 291 5.23 -15.42 4.32
N VAL A 292 5.85 -14.30 3.94
CA VAL A 292 7.26 -14.23 3.56
C VAL A 292 8.05 -13.40 4.56
N LYS A 293 7.66 -12.15 4.78
CA LYS A 293 8.37 -11.20 5.64
C LYS A 293 7.47 -10.03 6.02
N GLU A 294 7.95 -9.22 6.98
CA GLU A 294 7.29 -7.97 7.35
C GLU A 294 8.30 -6.88 7.67
N TRP A 295 7.85 -5.64 7.56
CA TRP A 295 8.60 -4.45 7.95
C TRP A 295 7.70 -3.50 8.73
N PHE A 296 8.26 -2.86 9.74
CA PHE A 296 7.59 -1.88 10.57
C PHE A 296 8.16 -0.49 10.32
N PHE A 297 7.26 0.50 10.22
CA PHE A 297 7.62 1.89 10.00
C PHE A 297 7.01 2.76 11.10
N GLU A 298 7.79 3.75 11.60
CA GLU A 298 7.30 4.69 12.61
C GLU A 298 6.50 4.03 13.73
N LYS A 299 7.05 3.00 14.35
CA LYS A 299 6.37 2.16 15.37
C LYS A 299 5.72 2.96 16.50
N ASN A 300 6.17 4.18 16.77
CA ASN A 300 5.61 5.04 17.81
C ASN A 300 4.40 5.86 17.32
N THR A 301 4.04 5.80 16.03
CA THR A 301 2.84 6.44 15.52
C THR A 301 1.61 5.74 16.07
N LEU A 302 0.77 6.50 16.73
CA LEU A 302 -0.54 6.08 17.23
C LEU A 302 -1.66 6.56 16.30
N GLY A 303 -2.90 6.55 16.74
CA GLY A 303 -4.03 7.03 15.96
C GLY A 303 -4.33 6.14 14.77
N ASN A 304 -4.21 6.68 13.56
CA ASN A 304 -4.55 5.94 12.33
C ASN A 304 -3.38 5.16 11.72
N GLY A 305 -2.20 5.19 12.35
CA GLY A 305 -1.01 4.45 11.91
C GLY A 305 -0.26 5.09 10.73
N ALA A 306 0.92 4.51 10.40
CA ALA A 306 1.91 5.10 9.51
C ALA A 306 2.01 4.46 8.11
N VAL A 307 1.21 3.43 7.80
CA VAL A 307 1.27 2.71 6.52
C VAL A 307 -0.10 2.72 5.86
N TRP A 308 -0.37 3.81 5.11
CA TRP A 308 -1.71 4.00 4.52
C TRP A 308 -1.82 3.37 3.14
N ASP A 309 -0.83 3.60 2.28
CA ASP A 309 -0.79 3.02 0.94
C ASP A 309 0.65 2.79 0.51
N ILE A 310 0.84 1.96 -0.50
CA ILE A 310 2.12 1.76 -1.17
C ILE A 310 1.95 1.80 -2.68
N ALA A 311 3.01 2.21 -3.38
CA ALA A 311 3.12 2.05 -4.81
C ALA A 311 4.45 1.35 -5.14
N ILE A 312 4.40 0.42 -6.09
CA ILE A 312 5.58 -0.31 -6.54
C ILE A 312 6.28 0.53 -7.61
N TRP A 313 7.59 0.73 -7.47
CA TRP A 313 8.39 1.51 -8.41
C TRP A 313 8.45 0.82 -9.78
N PRO A 314 8.28 1.56 -10.89
CA PRO A 314 8.05 0.95 -12.21
C PRO A 314 9.34 0.56 -12.96
N ASP A 315 10.53 0.60 -12.34
CA ASP A 315 11.74 0.08 -12.95
C ASP A 315 11.63 -1.44 -13.20
N PRO A 316 12.39 -2.02 -14.13
CA PRO A 316 12.27 -3.44 -14.47
C PRO A 316 12.42 -4.41 -13.30
N ASN A 317 13.21 -4.03 -12.30
CA ASN A 317 13.45 -4.84 -11.09
C ASN A 317 12.48 -4.49 -9.95
N GLN A 318 11.67 -3.44 -10.12
CA GLN A 318 10.81 -2.90 -9.06
C GLN A 318 11.60 -2.67 -7.78
N THR A 319 12.73 -1.97 -7.88
CA THR A 319 13.76 -1.82 -6.85
C THR A 319 13.24 -1.14 -5.58
N TYR A 320 12.25 -0.25 -5.73
CA TYR A 320 11.71 0.54 -4.62
C TYR A 320 10.22 0.31 -4.43
N LEU A 321 9.76 0.64 -3.22
CA LEU A 321 8.37 0.91 -2.88
C LEU A 321 8.28 2.35 -2.39
N LEU A 322 7.21 3.03 -2.74
CA LEU A 322 6.80 4.26 -2.09
C LEU A 322 5.76 3.90 -1.02
N SER A 323 5.85 4.49 0.17
CA SER A 323 4.89 4.27 1.26
C SER A 323 4.31 5.59 1.74
N ALA A 324 3.00 5.77 1.57
CA ALA A 324 2.27 6.92 2.07
C ALA A 324 2.02 6.79 3.57
N ASP A 325 2.33 7.85 4.31
CA ASP A 325 2.02 7.99 5.73
C ASP A 325 1.06 9.16 5.93
N GLY A 326 -0.22 8.85 6.04
CA GLY A 326 -1.26 9.85 6.21
C GLY A 326 -1.26 10.51 7.59
N GLU A 327 -0.77 9.83 8.62
CA GLU A 327 -0.70 10.40 9.97
C GLU A 327 0.47 11.39 10.11
N ASN A 328 1.66 11.03 9.59
CA ASN A 328 2.83 11.89 9.63
C ASN A 328 2.95 12.81 8.40
N ASN A 329 2.09 12.64 7.39
CA ASN A 329 1.99 13.48 6.19
C ASN A 329 3.26 13.50 5.33
N GLU A 330 3.82 12.32 5.04
CA GLU A 330 4.99 12.15 4.18
C GLU A 330 4.84 10.91 3.28
N VAL A 331 5.68 10.82 2.26
CA VAL A 331 5.89 9.61 1.46
C VAL A 331 7.32 9.15 1.64
N ARG A 332 7.53 7.90 2.08
CA ARG A 332 8.84 7.27 2.20
C ARG A 332 9.19 6.50 0.94
N VAL A 333 10.47 6.53 0.58
CA VAL A 333 11.06 5.68 -0.45
C VAL A 333 11.76 4.52 0.26
N LEU A 334 11.32 3.29 -0.02
CA LEU A 334 11.81 2.08 0.62
C LEU A 334 12.55 1.21 -0.41
N ARG A 335 13.64 0.56 -0.04
CA ARG A 335 14.15 -0.56 -0.83
C ARG A 335 13.19 -1.74 -0.70
N ARG A 336 12.80 -2.33 -1.83
CA ARG A 336 11.81 -3.41 -1.85
C ARG A 336 12.35 -4.74 -1.33
N ASP A 337 13.66 -4.95 -1.35
CA ASP A 337 14.29 -6.18 -0.88
C ASP A 337 14.27 -6.33 0.64
N ASP A 338 14.55 -5.27 1.38
CA ASP A 338 14.73 -5.29 2.83
C ASP A 338 13.86 -4.28 3.62
N GLY A 339 13.12 -3.41 2.94
CA GLY A 339 12.28 -2.38 3.57
C GLY A 339 13.04 -1.19 4.13
N THR A 340 14.34 -1.05 3.83
CA THR A 340 15.14 0.10 4.30
C THR A 340 14.61 1.40 3.71
N VAL A 341 14.31 2.38 4.58
CA VAL A 341 13.98 3.75 4.17
C VAL A 341 15.23 4.42 3.62
N VAL A 342 15.20 4.82 2.35
CA VAL A 342 16.36 5.47 1.67
C VAL A 342 16.09 6.92 1.33
N GLY A 343 14.86 7.40 1.45
CA GLY A 343 14.47 8.79 1.22
C GLY A 343 13.03 9.04 1.63
N SER A 344 12.63 10.29 1.61
CA SER A 344 11.23 10.71 1.78
C SER A 344 10.99 12.05 1.12
N PHE A 345 9.72 12.39 0.88
CA PHE A 345 9.31 13.69 0.38
C PHE A 345 7.95 14.10 0.94
N GLY A 346 7.66 15.39 0.87
CA GLY A 346 6.47 16.00 1.43
C GLY A 346 6.57 16.19 2.96
N HIS A 347 5.66 16.94 3.50
CA HIS A 347 5.49 17.18 4.94
C HIS A 347 4.12 17.79 5.18
N ASN A 348 3.70 17.88 6.44
CA ASN A 348 2.40 18.44 6.79
C ASN A 348 2.21 19.86 6.27
N GLY A 349 1.07 20.12 5.66
CA GLY A 349 0.65 21.45 5.17
C GLY A 349 -0.36 21.39 4.03
N ARG A 350 -0.71 22.57 3.50
CA ARG A 350 -1.75 22.72 2.47
C ARG A 350 -1.26 23.35 1.16
N ASN A 351 0.01 23.75 1.10
CA ASN A 351 0.61 24.25 -0.14
C ASN A 351 0.93 23.09 -1.10
N ALA A 352 1.22 23.40 -2.35
CA ALA A 352 1.69 22.40 -3.31
C ALA A 352 2.98 21.73 -2.79
N GLY A 353 3.03 20.39 -2.88
CA GLY A 353 4.14 19.60 -2.36
C GLY A 353 4.06 19.24 -0.87
N GLN A 354 3.11 19.81 -0.14
CA GLN A 354 2.80 19.44 1.24
C GLN A 354 1.60 18.49 1.26
N PHE A 355 1.42 17.74 2.36
CA PHE A 355 0.32 16.80 2.52
C PHE A 355 -0.57 17.14 3.72
N HIS A 356 -1.84 16.83 3.57
CA HIS A 356 -2.77 16.75 4.68
C HIS A 356 -3.64 15.51 4.52
N TRP A 357 -3.34 14.47 5.29
CA TRP A 357 -3.99 13.17 5.22
C TRP A 357 -3.86 12.53 3.82
N ILE A 358 -2.61 12.38 3.35
CA ILE A 358 -2.33 11.56 2.16
C ILE A 358 -2.89 10.16 2.40
N HIS A 359 -3.78 9.71 1.50
CA HIS A 359 -4.58 8.50 1.70
C HIS A 359 -4.24 7.39 0.71
N ALA A 360 -4.07 7.75 -0.53
CA ALA A 360 -3.74 6.83 -1.61
C ALA A 360 -2.73 7.46 -2.57
N MET A 361 -1.99 6.63 -3.30
CA MET A 361 -1.04 7.06 -4.31
C MET A 361 -0.90 6.05 -5.45
N ALA A 362 -0.48 6.55 -6.61
CA ALA A 362 -0.15 5.76 -7.77
C ALA A 362 1.11 6.29 -8.45
N VAL A 363 1.79 5.43 -9.23
CA VAL A 363 2.99 5.80 -9.99
C VAL A 363 2.78 5.43 -11.44
N ASP A 364 3.08 6.34 -12.38
CA ASP A 364 3.06 6.02 -13.81
C ASP A 364 4.38 5.37 -14.27
N ALA A 365 4.40 4.85 -15.50
CA ALA A 365 5.58 4.22 -16.09
C ALA A 365 6.79 5.18 -16.27
N LYS A 366 6.59 6.49 -16.11
CA LYS A 366 7.63 7.52 -16.17
C LYS A 366 8.14 7.90 -14.78
N GLY A 367 7.65 7.23 -13.72
CA GLY A 367 8.02 7.50 -12.34
C GLY A 367 7.37 8.76 -11.74
N ASN A 368 6.36 9.34 -12.38
CA ASN A 368 5.59 10.40 -11.72
C ASN A 368 4.68 9.80 -10.66
N VAL A 369 4.60 10.44 -9.51
CA VAL A 369 3.75 10.03 -8.40
C VAL A 369 2.51 10.91 -8.37
N PHE A 370 1.35 10.26 -8.24
CA PHE A 370 0.06 10.92 -8.05
C PHE A 370 -0.46 10.59 -6.66
N THR A 371 -0.94 11.59 -5.93
CA THR A 371 -1.40 11.45 -4.54
C THR A 371 -2.82 11.93 -4.37
N ALA A 372 -3.54 11.31 -3.47
CA ALA A 372 -4.92 11.62 -3.10
C ALA A 372 -5.02 11.89 -1.60
N GLU A 373 -5.75 12.93 -1.21
CA GLU A 373 -5.89 13.37 0.18
C GLU A 373 -7.36 13.31 0.63
N VAL A 374 -7.57 12.76 1.82
CA VAL A 374 -8.88 12.71 2.49
C VAL A 374 -9.00 13.82 3.54
N ASP A 375 -9.98 13.68 4.42
CA ASP A 375 -10.35 14.63 5.47
C ASP A 375 -10.50 16.05 4.87
N THR A 376 -9.83 17.03 5.42
CA THR A 376 -9.87 18.42 4.90
C THR A 376 -8.82 18.71 3.82
N GLY A 377 -8.03 17.72 3.41
CA GLY A 377 -7.12 17.79 2.26
C GLY A 377 -7.87 17.98 0.94
N LYS A 378 -8.78 17.06 0.62
CA LYS A 378 -9.72 17.12 -0.53
C LYS A 378 -9.05 17.51 -1.84
N ARG A 379 -7.90 16.93 -2.15
CA ARG A 379 -7.14 17.26 -3.36
C ARG A 379 -6.36 16.06 -3.90
N ILE A 380 -5.87 16.25 -5.12
CA ILE A 380 -4.91 15.37 -5.79
C ILE A 380 -3.69 16.20 -6.18
N GLN A 381 -2.51 15.59 -6.17
CA GLN A 381 -1.27 16.24 -6.59
C GLN A 381 -0.45 15.31 -7.48
N LYS A 382 0.37 15.90 -8.37
CA LYS A 382 1.36 15.20 -9.18
C LYS A 382 2.76 15.63 -8.74
N PHE A 383 3.65 14.66 -8.61
CA PHE A 383 5.07 14.86 -8.35
C PHE A 383 5.86 14.27 -9.51
N LYS A 384 6.64 15.09 -10.19
CA LYS A 384 7.51 14.66 -11.29
C LYS A 384 8.78 14.06 -10.74
N LEU A 385 9.21 12.94 -11.33
CA LEU A 385 10.52 12.36 -11.07
C LEU A 385 11.63 13.33 -11.49
N THR A 386 12.63 13.54 -10.63
CA THR A 386 13.76 14.45 -10.87
C THR A 386 15.12 13.75 -10.88
N SER A 387 15.19 12.47 -10.52
CA SER A 387 16.41 11.63 -10.58
C SER A 387 16.36 10.62 -11.73
N ASP A 388 17.49 9.93 -12.00
CA ASP A 388 17.60 8.89 -13.02
C ASP A 388 17.18 7.49 -12.54
N ALA A 389 16.33 7.39 -11.51
CA ALA A 389 15.97 6.16 -10.79
C ALA A 389 15.17 5.11 -11.60
N LEU A 390 14.87 5.36 -12.87
CA LEU A 390 14.23 4.39 -13.77
C LEU A 390 15.21 3.62 -14.67
N ARG A 391 16.52 3.94 -14.59
CA ARG A 391 17.58 3.33 -15.42
C ARG A 391 18.12 2.04 -14.81
#